data_c5873698f9c3f6313357f119f381ba0a
#
_entry.id   c5873698f9c3f6313357f119f381ba0a
#
_cell.length_a   1.000
_cell.length_b   1.000
_cell.length_c   1.000
_cell.angle_alpha   90.00
_cell.angle_beta   90.00
_cell.angle_gamma   90.00
#
_symmetry.space_group_name_H-M   'P 1'
#
loop_
_entity.id
_entity.type
_entity.pdbx_description
1 polymer ?
#
loop_
_entity_poly.entity_id
_entity_poly.type
_entity_poly.pdbx_seq_one_letter_code
_entity_poly.pdbx_strand_id
1 'polypeptide(L)'
;MMKQVDLSKTVLGIELGSTRIKAVLLDEDYLPIASGSFTWENQLTRGVWTYALFDAETGLQTCFAALKADFEQKYAQKLTTVGTIGVSAMMHGYLPFDKDGNQLAAFRTWRNTMTGEAAEKLTELFGFNIPQRWSIAHLYQAMLNGEAHTTQIDYLTTLAGYVHWRLTGRRVLGIGDCSGMFPIDSKALDYDAEMLQKFRTLTGVDLRAILPQVLPAGADAGVLTEKGTKLLDPSGDLQPGIPFCPPEGDAGTGMTATNSVRVRTGNVSAGTSDFAMIVVDKLLGVHREIDMVTTPDGAPVAMVHCNNCTSDINAWAGLFAEFAAAIGAELDANTLYTLLFRTALEGDADCGGLLSYNYLSGEGVTDLDAGRPVFARTPDAKLTLANFMRTHLLSALATLKIGLDILTGEEHVAIEKLYGHGGFFKTPEVGQRLLSAAVGAPVSVMETAGEGGPYGMALLAAYRLDNHGKDLAVFLDTEVFVNVKSVTLQANAADCTGFDAFLARYQKALPLEKTATEVL
;
A
#
# COMPACT_ATOMS: atom_id res chain seq x y z
N MET A 1 -14.04 27.24 28.19
CA MET A 1 -13.67 25.89 28.63
C MET A 1 -13.34 25.10 27.38
N MET A 2 -12.19 24.44 27.32
CA MET A 2 -11.93 23.50 26.22
C MET A 2 -12.97 22.37 26.26
N LYS A 3 -13.49 21.96 25.09
CA LYS A 3 -14.46 20.84 25.01
C LYS A 3 -13.74 19.58 25.48
N GLN A 4 -14.25 18.92 26.50
CA GLN A 4 -13.71 17.64 26.98
C GLN A 4 -14.06 16.57 25.96
N VAL A 5 -13.08 15.74 25.59
CA VAL A 5 -13.25 14.66 24.60
C VAL A 5 -13.80 13.42 25.31
N ASP A 6 -14.83 12.79 24.78
CA ASP A 6 -15.29 11.49 25.24
C ASP A 6 -14.37 10.40 24.72
N LEU A 7 -13.41 9.97 25.56
CA LEU A 7 -12.41 8.98 25.18
C LEU A 7 -13.00 7.64 24.78
N SER A 8 -14.19 7.28 25.27
CA SER A 8 -14.84 6.01 24.91
C SER A 8 -15.33 5.95 23.47
N LYS A 9 -15.44 7.12 22.81
CA LYS A 9 -15.85 7.26 21.42
C LYS A 9 -14.68 7.55 20.47
N THR A 10 -13.47 7.71 21.00
CA THR A 10 -12.28 7.92 20.16
C THR A 10 -11.74 6.61 19.64
N VAL A 11 -11.06 6.64 18.50
CA VAL A 11 -10.43 5.46 17.90
C VAL A 11 -8.99 5.76 17.53
N LEU A 12 -8.11 4.81 17.83
CA LEU A 12 -6.67 4.92 17.59
C LEU A 12 -6.25 3.99 16.45
N GLY A 13 -5.68 4.56 15.39
CA GLY A 13 -5.00 3.82 14.33
C GLY A 13 -3.49 4.00 14.42
N ILE A 14 -2.76 2.90 14.36
CA ILE A 14 -1.30 2.87 14.36
C ILE A 14 -0.83 2.14 13.10
N GLU A 15 0.12 2.73 12.36
CA GLU A 15 0.72 2.14 11.17
C GLU A 15 2.24 2.05 11.31
N LEU A 16 2.80 0.86 11.09
CA LEU A 16 4.24 0.65 10.97
C LEU A 16 4.62 0.62 9.48
N GLY A 17 4.74 1.80 8.87
CA GLY A 17 5.14 1.97 7.47
C GLY A 17 6.65 1.83 7.27
N SER A 18 7.11 1.75 6.03
CA SER A 18 8.51 1.45 5.67
C SER A 18 9.53 2.49 6.15
N THR A 19 9.14 3.74 6.35
CA THR A 19 10.05 4.83 6.79
C THR A 19 9.61 5.51 8.08
N ARG A 20 8.34 5.29 8.47
CA ARG A 20 7.76 5.94 9.66
C ARG A 20 6.75 5.02 10.32
N ILE A 21 6.76 5.02 11.63
CA ILE A 21 5.64 4.57 12.45
C ILE A 21 4.79 5.81 12.71
N LYS A 22 3.50 5.73 12.47
CA LYS A 22 2.56 6.82 12.65
C LYS A 22 1.36 6.36 13.45
N ALA A 23 0.79 7.27 14.23
CA ALA A 23 -0.45 7.05 14.94
C ALA A 23 -1.36 8.25 14.80
N VAL A 24 -2.67 8.01 14.72
CA VAL A 24 -3.70 9.04 14.70
C VAL A 24 -4.83 8.65 15.63
N LEU A 25 -5.31 9.61 16.39
CA LEU A 25 -6.51 9.49 17.21
C LEU A 25 -7.63 10.28 16.54
N LEU A 26 -8.76 9.62 16.27
CA LEU A 26 -9.95 10.25 15.73
C LEU A 26 -11.01 10.42 16.83
N ASP A 27 -11.83 11.46 16.69
CA ASP A 27 -13.03 11.68 17.51
C ASP A 27 -14.26 10.95 16.95
N GLU A 28 -15.43 11.20 17.54
CA GLU A 28 -16.71 10.63 17.15
C GLU A 28 -17.19 11.04 15.74
N ASP A 29 -16.64 12.12 15.19
CA ASP A 29 -16.92 12.62 13.84
C ASP A 29 -15.85 12.14 12.82
N TYR A 30 -15.00 11.18 13.20
CA TYR A 30 -13.89 10.63 12.40
C TYR A 30 -12.81 11.65 12.02
N LEU A 31 -12.71 12.75 12.76
CA LEU A 31 -11.72 13.79 12.53
C LEU A 31 -10.44 13.55 13.35
N PRO A 32 -9.24 13.76 12.76
CA PRO A 32 -7.99 13.66 13.49
C PRO A 32 -7.89 14.72 14.60
N ILE A 33 -7.77 14.28 15.85
CA ILE A 33 -7.64 15.15 17.03
C ILE A 33 -6.24 15.13 17.65
N ALA A 34 -5.49 14.06 17.45
CA ALA A 34 -4.08 13.99 17.84
C ALA A 34 -3.31 13.06 16.92
N SER A 35 -2.00 13.28 16.82
CA SER A 35 -1.12 12.44 16.02
C SER A 35 0.25 12.27 16.66
N GLY A 36 0.93 11.19 16.28
CA GLY A 36 2.31 10.92 16.67
C GLY A 36 3.07 10.24 15.54
N SER A 37 4.39 10.35 15.56
CA SER A 37 5.22 9.66 14.57
C SER A 37 6.61 9.34 15.10
N PHE A 38 7.24 8.32 14.50
CA PHE A 38 8.62 7.94 14.73
C PHE A 38 9.25 7.55 13.39
N THR A 39 10.43 8.06 13.09
CA THR A 39 11.18 7.72 11.87
C THR A 39 12.10 6.53 12.13
N TRP A 40 12.09 5.54 11.25
CA TRP A 40 12.97 4.39 11.29
C TRP A 40 13.41 4.00 9.88
N GLU A 41 14.35 3.07 9.75
CA GLU A 41 14.92 2.69 8.46
C GLU A 41 14.99 1.17 8.30
N ASN A 42 14.76 0.72 7.06
CA ASN A 42 14.97 -0.65 6.64
C ASN A 42 16.49 -0.92 6.50
N GLN A 43 16.97 -2.00 7.08
CA GLN A 43 18.38 -2.37 7.11
C GLN A 43 18.65 -3.55 6.18
N LEU A 44 19.73 -3.46 5.39
CA LEU A 44 20.23 -4.60 4.65
C LEU A 44 21.28 -5.35 5.48
N THR A 45 20.86 -6.47 6.07
CA THR A 45 21.73 -7.26 6.94
C THR A 45 21.97 -8.64 6.33
N ARG A 46 23.22 -8.95 5.97
CA ARG A 46 23.61 -10.23 5.33
C ARG A 46 22.76 -10.59 4.11
N GLY A 47 22.45 -9.58 3.29
CA GLY A 47 21.64 -9.76 2.08
C GLY A 47 20.11 -9.82 2.31
N VAL A 48 19.63 -9.57 3.53
CA VAL A 48 18.21 -9.55 3.88
C VAL A 48 17.80 -8.14 4.27
N TRP A 49 16.78 -7.60 3.60
CA TRP A 49 16.12 -6.37 4.01
C TRP A 49 15.22 -6.65 5.22
N THR A 50 15.51 -6.01 6.34
CA THR A 50 14.91 -6.33 7.65
C THR A 50 14.71 -5.10 8.53
N TYR A 51 13.89 -5.26 9.57
CA TYR A 51 13.81 -4.38 10.73
C TYR A 51 14.02 -5.23 11.98
N ALA A 52 14.72 -4.72 12.98
CA ALA A 52 14.79 -5.36 14.27
C ALA A 52 13.44 -5.21 15.00
N LEU A 53 12.93 -6.28 15.61
CA LEU A 53 11.67 -6.21 16.36
C LEU A 53 11.76 -5.27 17.58
N PHE A 54 12.95 -5.15 18.16
CA PHE A 54 13.21 -4.17 19.23
C PHE A 54 12.99 -2.73 18.75
N ASP A 55 13.41 -2.40 17.52
CA ASP A 55 13.21 -1.07 16.94
C ASP A 55 11.72 -0.81 16.65
N ALA A 56 10.98 -1.85 16.23
CA ALA A 56 9.53 -1.77 16.03
C ALA A 56 8.80 -1.46 17.36
N GLU A 57 9.16 -2.14 18.46
CA GLU A 57 8.58 -1.91 19.78
C GLU A 57 8.96 -0.54 20.34
N THR A 58 10.21 -0.13 20.22
CA THR A 58 10.69 1.19 20.66
C THR A 58 10.05 2.33 19.87
N GLY A 59 9.93 2.14 18.57
CA GLY A 59 9.28 3.09 17.67
C GLY A 59 7.79 3.22 17.95
N LEU A 60 7.11 2.10 18.23
CA LEU A 60 5.71 2.08 18.65
C LEU A 60 5.49 2.89 19.93
N GLN A 61 6.30 2.67 20.95
CA GLN A 61 6.27 3.42 22.23
C GLN A 61 6.47 4.91 22.00
N THR A 62 7.50 5.26 21.23
CA THR A 62 7.85 6.67 20.95
C THR A 62 6.73 7.36 20.17
N CYS A 63 6.17 6.69 19.17
CA CYS A 63 5.06 7.19 18.38
C CYS A 63 3.81 7.43 19.24
N PHE A 64 3.45 6.47 20.09
CA PHE A 64 2.30 6.60 21.00
C PHE A 64 2.53 7.72 22.04
N ALA A 65 3.71 7.82 22.62
CA ALA A 65 4.05 8.88 23.57
C ALA A 65 3.94 10.28 22.91
N ALA A 66 4.35 10.43 21.66
CA ALA A 66 4.19 11.67 20.90
C ALA A 66 2.71 12.01 20.66
N LEU A 67 1.89 11.04 20.26
CA LEU A 67 0.43 11.22 20.09
C LEU A 67 -0.23 11.61 21.42
N LYS A 68 0.11 10.93 22.51
CA LYS A 68 -0.39 11.23 23.86
C LYS A 68 -0.07 12.65 24.28
N ALA A 69 1.18 13.08 24.09
CA ALA A 69 1.61 14.43 24.39
C ALA A 69 0.87 15.50 23.55
N ASP A 70 0.65 15.24 22.24
CA ASP A 70 -0.12 16.12 21.36
C ASP A 70 -1.57 16.25 21.82
N PHE A 71 -2.21 15.12 22.17
CA PHE A 71 -3.57 15.11 22.72
C PHE A 71 -3.67 15.90 24.04
N GLU A 72 -2.81 15.61 25.01
CA GLU A 72 -2.81 16.23 26.35
C GLU A 72 -2.55 17.73 26.26
N GLN A 73 -1.68 18.15 25.33
CA GLN A 73 -1.42 19.57 25.07
C GLN A 73 -2.64 20.29 24.49
N LYS A 74 -3.35 19.67 23.53
CA LYS A 74 -4.51 20.27 22.86
C LYS A 74 -5.75 20.34 23.74
N TYR A 75 -5.97 19.33 24.56
CA TYR A 75 -7.24 19.17 25.29
C TYR A 75 -7.12 19.34 26.81
N ALA A 76 -5.91 19.48 27.36
CA ALA A 76 -5.64 19.52 28.80
C ALA A 76 -6.31 18.33 29.55
N GLN A 77 -6.38 17.17 28.91
CA GLN A 77 -7.02 15.95 29.38
C GLN A 77 -6.04 14.78 29.21
N LYS A 78 -5.92 13.91 30.22
CA LYS A 78 -5.09 12.71 30.11
C LYS A 78 -5.69 11.68 29.18
N LEU A 79 -4.87 11.05 28.33
CA LEU A 79 -5.26 9.95 27.47
C LEU A 79 -5.11 8.63 28.25
N THR A 80 -6.17 8.23 28.94
CA THR A 80 -6.17 7.01 29.79
C THR A 80 -6.84 5.81 29.13
N THR A 81 -7.65 6.03 28.10
CA THR A 81 -8.35 4.99 27.34
C THR A 81 -8.71 5.53 25.95
N VAL A 82 -9.14 4.66 25.07
CA VAL A 82 -9.81 4.95 23.78
C VAL A 82 -10.90 3.90 23.56
N GLY A 83 -11.84 4.16 22.66
CA GLY A 83 -12.92 3.20 22.36
C GLY A 83 -12.41 1.93 21.70
N THR A 84 -11.51 2.04 20.72
CA THR A 84 -10.93 0.88 20.01
C THR A 84 -9.56 1.24 19.45
N ILE A 85 -8.66 0.24 19.36
CA ILE A 85 -7.33 0.38 18.77
C ILE A 85 -7.23 -0.52 17.52
N GLY A 86 -6.61 -0.01 16.48
CA GLY A 86 -6.19 -0.76 15.30
C GLY A 86 -4.70 -0.64 15.04
N VAL A 87 -4.08 -1.71 14.55
CA VAL A 87 -2.67 -1.75 14.16
C VAL A 87 -2.56 -2.20 12.71
N SER A 88 -1.83 -1.45 11.90
CA SER A 88 -1.42 -1.87 10.57
C SER A 88 0.09 -1.81 10.41
N ALA A 89 0.58 -2.51 9.41
CA ALA A 89 1.98 -2.45 9.03
C ALA A 89 2.13 -2.63 7.52
N MET A 90 3.36 -2.41 7.03
CA MET A 90 3.72 -2.82 5.68
C MET A 90 3.30 -4.27 5.45
N MET A 91 2.54 -4.50 4.40
CA MET A 91 1.99 -5.79 4.05
C MET A 91 3.09 -6.80 3.69
N HIS A 92 2.76 -8.09 3.73
CA HIS A 92 3.65 -9.21 3.42
C HIS A 92 4.76 -9.44 4.45
N GLY A 93 5.73 -10.26 4.06
CA GLY A 93 6.91 -10.57 4.85
C GLY A 93 6.86 -11.92 5.55
N TYR A 94 7.99 -12.29 6.13
CA TYR A 94 8.20 -13.58 6.76
C TYR A 94 8.78 -13.40 8.16
N LEU A 95 7.98 -13.69 9.16
CA LEU A 95 8.30 -13.48 10.56
C LEU A 95 7.93 -14.74 11.38
N PRO A 96 8.83 -15.76 11.45
CA PRO A 96 8.57 -17.02 12.12
C PRO A 96 9.00 -16.99 13.59
N PHE A 97 8.20 -17.65 14.45
CA PHE A 97 8.45 -17.82 15.88
C PHE A 97 8.35 -19.28 16.29
N ASP A 98 9.12 -19.67 17.31
CA ASP A 98 8.99 -20.96 17.97
C ASP A 98 7.82 -20.96 19.00
N LYS A 99 7.60 -22.12 19.64
CA LYS A 99 6.57 -22.30 20.68
C LYS A 99 6.75 -21.40 21.91
N ASP A 100 7.96 -20.95 22.18
CA ASP A 100 8.31 -20.09 23.33
C ASP A 100 8.23 -18.60 22.96
N GLY A 101 7.93 -18.30 21.67
CA GLY A 101 7.81 -16.94 21.14
C GLY A 101 9.13 -16.30 20.75
N ASN A 102 10.20 -17.09 20.60
CA ASN A 102 11.47 -16.58 20.10
C ASN A 102 11.43 -16.46 18.56
N GLN A 103 11.96 -15.37 18.04
CA GLN A 103 12.12 -15.16 16.61
C GLN A 103 13.16 -16.15 16.04
N LEU A 104 12.78 -16.92 15.02
CA LEU A 104 13.60 -18.00 14.45
C LEU A 104 14.49 -17.54 13.30
N ALA A 105 14.10 -16.51 12.58
CA ALA A 105 14.85 -15.91 11.47
C ALA A 105 14.68 -14.40 11.46
N ALA A 106 15.61 -13.68 10.82
CA ALA A 106 15.45 -12.24 10.60
C ALA A 106 14.13 -11.96 9.85
N PHE A 107 13.44 -10.89 10.20
CA PHE A 107 12.23 -10.47 9.49
C PHE A 107 12.57 -10.19 8.02
N ARG A 108 12.04 -10.98 7.09
CA ARG A 108 12.19 -10.76 5.65
C ARG A 108 11.03 -9.91 5.18
N THR A 109 11.32 -8.65 4.85
CA THR A 109 10.30 -7.66 4.42
C THR A 109 9.88 -7.88 2.97
N TRP A 110 8.85 -7.16 2.52
CA TRP A 110 8.37 -7.16 1.14
C TRP A 110 9.44 -6.84 0.08
N ARG A 111 10.55 -6.20 0.48
CA ARG A 111 11.67 -5.86 -0.42
C ARG A 111 12.55 -7.04 -0.81
N ASN A 112 12.38 -8.19 -0.16
CA ASN A 112 13.20 -9.36 -0.44
C ASN A 112 12.61 -10.16 -1.59
N THR A 113 13.41 -10.36 -2.65
CA THR A 113 13.05 -11.05 -3.89
C THR A 113 13.82 -12.36 -4.07
N MET A 114 14.25 -12.99 -2.96
CA MET A 114 15.08 -14.22 -2.95
C MET A 114 14.28 -15.50 -3.10
N THR A 115 13.02 -15.46 -3.47
CA THR A 115 12.06 -16.58 -3.40
C THR A 115 11.53 -16.98 -4.79
N GLY A 116 12.25 -16.67 -5.86
CA GLY A 116 11.79 -16.90 -7.23
C GLY A 116 11.42 -18.35 -7.51
N GLU A 117 12.28 -19.31 -7.12
CA GLU A 117 12.03 -20.75 -7.31
C GLU A 117 10.76 -21.21 -6.58
N ALA A 118 10.59 -20.79 -5.33
CA ALA A 118 9.41 -21.13 -4.54
C ALA A 118 8.13 -20.50 -5.11
N ALA A 119 8.19 -19.24 -5.51
CA ALA A 119 7.08 -18.52 -6.09
C ALA A 119 6.58 -19.18 -7.39
N GLU A 120 7.48 -19.58 -8.29
CA GLU A 120 7.14 -20.28 -9.53
C GLU A 120 6.47 -21.64 -9.27
N LYS A 121 7.10 -22.47 -8.42
CA LYS A 121 6.55 -23.80 -8.08
C LYS A 121 5.19 -23.71 -7.41
N LEU A 122 4.98 -22.74 -6.52
CA LEU A 122 3.69 -22.56 -5.85
C LEU A 122 2.64 -22.00 -6.78
N THR A 123 3.00 -21.09 -7.69
CA THR A 123 2.09 -20.58 -8.71
C THR A 123 1.58 -21.70 -9.62
N GLU A 124 2.46 -22.58 -10.08
CA GLU A 124 2.08 -23.76 -10.87
C GLU A 124 1.19 -24.73 -10.06
N LEU A 125 1.58 -25.04 -8.83
CA LEU A 125 0.85 -25.98 -7.96
C LEU A 125 -0.57 -25.50 -7.65
N PHE A 126 -0.72 -24.21 -7.35
CA PHE A 126 -2.00 -23.65 -6.93
C PHE A 126 -2.89 -23.23 -8.12
N GLY A 127 -2.29 -22.93 -9.28
CA GLY A 127 -2.99 -22.25 -10.36
C GLY A 127 -3.42 -20.82 -9.95
N PHE A 128 -2.57 -20.19 -9.16
CA PHE A 128 -2.79 -18.87 -8.56
C PHE A 128 -1.45 -18.13 -8.46
N ASN A 129 -1.36 -16.86 -8.84
CA ASN A 129 -0.09 -16.12 -8.78
C ASN A 129 0.39 -15.97 -7.34
N ILE A 130 1.60 -16.46 -7.05
CA ILE A 130 2.26 -16.30 -5.76
C ILE A 130 3.46 -15.38 -5.92
N PRO A 131 3.34 -14.10 -5.53
CA PRO A 131 4.44 -13.14 -5.59
C PRO A 131 5.61 -13.52 -4.67
N GLN A 132 6.83 -13.17 -5.07
CA GLN A 132 8.04 -13.48 -4.32
C GLN A 132 8.03 -12.91 -2.88
N ARG A 133 7.34 -11.80 -2.66
CA ARG A 133 7.27 -11.12 -1.35
C ARG A 133 6.30 -11.76 -0.35
N TRP A 134 5.47 -12.72 -0.76
CA TRP A 134 4.49 -13.35 0.11
C TRP A 134 5.11 -14.28 1.14
N SER A 135 4.50 -14.38 2.33
CA SER A 135 5.00 -15.20 3.43
C SER A 135 5.16 -16.66 3.05
N ILE A 136 4.24 -17.22 2.25
CA ILE A 136 4.30 -18.61 1.80
C ILE A 136 5.46 -18.86 0.83
N ALA A 137 5.80 -17.89 -0.03
CA ALA A 137 6.96 -18.01 -0.91
C ALA A 137 8.25 -18.05 -0.09
N HIS A 138 8.37 -17.21 0.94
CA HIS A 138 9.52 -17.23 1.84
C HIS A 138 9.62 -18.51 2.65
N LEU A 139 8.50 -19.02 3.17
CA LEU A 139 8.49 -20.29 3.89
C LEU A 139 8.96 -21.43 3.01
N TYR A 140 8.38 -21.54 1.81
CA TYR A 140 8.73 -22.64 0.92
C TYR A 140 10.17 -22.52 0.39
N GLN A 141 10.66 -21.31 0.12
CA GLN A 141 12.06 -21.10 -0.24
C GLN A 141 13.01 -21.48 0.89
N ALA A 142 12.69 -21.15 2.14
CA ALA A 142 13.47 -21.56 3.30
C ALA A 142 13.53 -23.10 3.44
N MET A 143 12.43 -23.79 3.12
CA MET A 143 12.39 -25.25 3.08
C MET A 143 13.26 -25.82 1.94
N LEU A 144 13.18 -25.25 0.74
CA LEU A 144 14.02 -25.65 -0.40
C LEU A 144 15.52 -25.44 -0.11
N ASN A 145 15.86 -24.39 0.62
CA ASN A 145 17.22 -24.09 1.06
C ASN A 145 17.69 -24.99 2.22
N GLY A 146 16.82 -25.80 2.83
CA GLY A 146 17.14 -26.61 4.01
C GLY A 146 17.42 -25.79 5.26
N GLU A 147 16.82 -24.62 5.42
CA GLU A 147 17.00 -23.76 6.59
C GLU A 147 16.41 -24.45 7.84
N ALA A 148 17.25 -24.72 8.84
CA ALA A 148 16.91 -25.55 9.99
C ALA A 148 15.71 -25.04 10.82
N HIS A 149 15.46 -23.73 10.82
CA HIS A 149 14.38 -23.12 11.59
C HIS A 149 12.98 -23.54 11.09
N THR A 150 12.84 -23.97 9.82
CA THR A 150 11.54 -24.30 9.23
C THR A 150 10.79 -25.42 9.97
N THR A 151 11.52 -26.33 10.63
CA THR A 151 10.94 -27.42 11.44
C THR A 151 10.55 -27.01 12.86
N GLN A 152 10.87 -25.78 13.28
CA GLN A 152 10.65 -25.27 14.63
C GLN A 152 9.54 -24.20 14.67
N ILE A 153 8.95 -23.86 13.52
CA ILE A 153 7.94 -22.82 13.42
C ILE A 153 6.65 -23.27 14.10
N ASP A 154 6.23 -22.51 15.11
CA ASP A 154 4.94 -22.63 15.82
C ASP A 154 3.98 -21.49 15.45
N TYR A 155 4.54 -20.35 15.00
CA TYR A 155 3.76 -19.22 14.56
C TYR A 155 4.50 -18.47 13.44
N LEU A 156 3.81 -18.27 12.32
CA LEU A 156 4.28 -17.47 11.18
C LEU A 156 3.32 -16.32 10.98
N THR A 157 3.82 -15.08 10.97
CA THR A 157 2.97 -13.89 10.87
C THR A 157 3.66 -12.75 10.11
N THR A 158 2.92 -11.64 9.94
CA THR A 158 3.40 -10.34 9.44
C THR A 158 3.81 -9.43 10.59
N LEU A 159 4.32 -8.25 10.29
CA LEU A 159 4.66 -7.25 11.30
C LEU A 159 3.40 -6.75 12.04
N ALA A 160 2.28 -6.53 11.34
CA ALA A 160 1.02 -6.13 11.97
C ALA A 160 0.52 -7.21 12.95
N GLY A 161 0.53 -8.47 12.52
CA GLY A 161 0.15 -9.60 13.38
C GLY A 161 1.08 -9.78 14.58
N TYR A 162 2.40 -9.54 14.41
CA TYR A 162 3.34 -9.55 15.53
C TYR A 162 3.01 -8.48 16.58
N VAL A 163 2.86 -7.22 16.17
CA VAL A 163 2.55 -6.12 17.10
C VAL A 163 1.22 -6.37 17.80
N HIS A 164 0.20 -6.79 17.05
CA HIS A 164 -1.10 -7.14 17.63
C HIS A 164 -0.99 -8.26 18.67
N TRP A 165 -0.28 -9.34 18.35
CA TRP A 165 -0.04 -10.44 19.29
C TRP A 165 0.67 -9.96 20.58
N ARG A 166 1.66 -9.08 20.45
CA ARG A 166 2.37 -8.51 21.61
C ARG A 166 1.46 -7.65 22.50
N LEU A 167 0.49 -6.96 21.91
CA LEU A 167 -0.45 -6.09 22.63
C LEU A 167 -1.63 -6.85 23.24
N THR A 168 -2.16 -7.86 22.53
CA THR A 168 -3.40 -8.55 22.91
C THR A 168 -3.20 -9.99 23.39
N GLY A 169 -2.09 -10.62 23.07
CA GLY A 169 -1.85 -12.04 23.27
C GLY A 169 -2.54 -12.96 22.25
N ARG A 170 -3.32 -12.42 21.28
CA ARG A 170 -4.04 -13.20 20.28
C ARG A 170 -3.26 -13.31 18.97
N ARG A 171 -3.21 -14.50 18.39
CA ARG A 171 -2.58 -14.83 17.10
C ARG A 171 -3.62 -14.76 15.98
N VAL A 172 -4.07 -13.54 15.67
CA VAL A 172 -5.08 -13.26 14.65
C VAL A 172 -4.54 -12.23 13.66
N LEU A 173 -5.11 -12.17 12.46
CA LEU A 173 -4.75 -11.20 11.43
C LEU A 173 -5.98 -10.85 10.61
N GLY A 174 -6.06 -9.62 10.14
CA GLY A 174 -7.10 -9.17 9.22
C GLY A 174 -6.99 -9.89 7.87
N ILE A 175 -8.15 -10.15 7.27
CA ILE A 175 -8.23 -10.92 6.02
C ILE A 175 -7.44 -10.27 4.89
N GLY A 176 -7.38 -8.92 4.85
CA GLY A 176 -6.59 -8.19 3.86
C GLY A 176 -5.11 -8.50 3.97
N ASP A 177 -4.54 -8.47 5.17
CA ASP A 177 -3.12 -8.80 5.39
C ASP A 177 -2.85 -10.31 5.25
N CYS A 178 -3.78 -11.18 5.69
CA CYS A 178 -3.72 -12.62 5.46
C CYS A 178 -3.60 -12.96 3.97
N SER A 179 -4.29 -12.22 3.10
CA SER A 179 -4.25 -12.42 1.65
C SER A 179 -2.87 -12.20 1.04
N GLY A 180 -2.00 -11.46 1.72
CA GLY A 180 -0.59 -11.31 1.36
C GLY A 180 0.34 -12.35 1.98
N MET A 181 -0.18 -13.24 2.82
CA MET A 181 0.54 -14.40 3.35
C MET A 181 0.27 -15.67 2.55
N PHE A 182 -1.01 -15.92 2.25
CA PHE A 182 -1.51 -17.11 1.58
C PHE A 182 -2.84 -16.80 0.87
N PRO A 183 -3.19 -17.50 -0.24
CA PRO A 183 -4.45 -17.27 -0.94
C PRO A 183 -5.69 -17.40 -0.05
N ILE A 184 -6.64 -16.48 -0.24
CA ILE A 184 -7.91 -16.41 0.49
C ILE A 184 -9.08 -16.90 -0.39
N ASP A 185 -9.96 -17.71 0.18
CA ASP A 185 -11.30 -17.93 -0.34
C ASP A 185 -12.24 -16.81 0.17
N SER A 186 -12.56 -15.87 -0.70
CA SER A 186 -13.43 -14.72 -0.37
C SER A 186 -14.87 -15.12 0.02
N LYS A 187 -15.32 -16.34 -0.31
CA LYS A 187 -16.65 -16.82 0.10
C LYS A 187 -16.62 -17.43 1.51
N ALA A 188 -15.53 -18.15 1.80
CA ALA A 188 -15.32 -18.73 3.12
C ALA A 188 -14.80 -17.69 4.14
N LEU A 189 -14.26 -16.55 3.67
CA LEU A 189 -13.54 -15.55 4.45
C LEU A 189 -12.40 -16.16 5.28
N ASP A 190 -11.67 -17.10 4.65
CA ASP A 190 -10.58 -17.84 5.27
C ASP A 190 -9.57 -18.26 4.19
N TYR A 191 -8.42 -18.80 4.60
CA TYR A 191 -7.43 -19.37 3.68
C TYR A 191 -8.06 -20.44 2.77
N ASP A 192 -7.67 -20.45 1.50
CA ASP A 192 -8.15 -21.44 0.54
C ASP A 192 -7.81 -22.87 0.99
N ALA A 193 -8.85 -23.66 1.26
CA ALA A 193 -8.70 -25.00 1.84
C ALA A 193 -8.06 -26.02 0.86
N GLU A 194 -8.30 -25.87 -0.45
CA GLU A 194 -7.69 -26.75 -1.47
C GLU A 194 -6.19 -26.46 -1.58
N MET A 195 -5.80 -25.19 -1.61
CA MET A 195 -4.39 -24.79 -1.70
C MET A 195 -3.63 -25.15 -0.42
N LEU A 196 -4.24 -25.03 0.77
CA LEU A 196 -3.67 -25.53 2.02
C LEU A 196 -3.39 -27.04 1.95
N GLN A 197 -4.33 -27.82 1.42
CA GLN A 197 -4.16 -29.27 1.26
C GLN A 197 -3.08 -29.61 0.22
N LYS A 198 -3.00 -28.87 -0.90
CA LYS A 198 -1.93 -29.02 -1.90
C LYS A 198 -0.55 -28.77 -1.26
N PHE A 199 -0.41 -27.69 -0.48
CA PHE A 199 0.83 -27.37 0.22
C PHE A 199 1.22 -28.46 1.25
N ARG A 200 0.24 -28.93 2.03
CA ARG A 200 0.46 -30.04 2.99
C ARG A 200 0.90 -31.32 2.29
N THR A 201 0.34 -31.63 1.14
CA THR A 201 0.74 -32.81 0.35
C THR A 201 2.17 -32.67 -0.17
N LEU A 202 2.56 -31.47 -0.59
CA LEU A 202 3.90 -31.17 -1.10
C LEU A 202 4.97 -31.23 -0.01
N THR A 203 4.69 -30.70 1.19
CA THR A 203 5.70 -30.40 2.20
C THR A 203 5.55 -31.20 3.51
N GLY A 204 4.39 -31.76 3.78
CA GLY A 204 4.02 -32.36 5.07
C GLY A 204 3.62 -31.32 6.15
N VAL A 205 3.75 -30.03 5.90
CA VAL A 205 3.45 -28.97 6.88
C VAL A 205 1.96 -28.64 6.89
N ASP A 206 1.35 -28.62 8.07
CA ASP A 206 0.01 -28.12 8.28
C ASP A 206 0.04 -26.61 8.55
N LEU A 207 -0.23 -25.81 7.51
CA LEU A 207 -0.19 -24.36 7.61
C LEU A 207 -1.23 -23.80 8.60
N ARG A 208 -2.39 -24.44 8.77
CA ARG A 208 -3.38 -23.98 9.74
C ARG A 208 -2.89 -24.00 11.18
N ALA A 209 -1.92 -24.83 11.49
CA ALA A 209 -1.32 -24.89 12.82
C ALA A 209 -0.38 -23.72 13.12
N ILE A 210 0.18 -23.08 12.08
CA ILE A 210 1.22 -22.06 12.23
C ILE A 210 0.81 -20.68 11.75
N LEU A 211 -0.20 -20.55 10.86
CA LEU A 211 -0.70 -19.27 10.37
C LEU A 211 -1.67 -18.63 11.40
N PRO A 212 -1.82 -17.28 11.40
CA PRO A 212 -2.80 -16.59 12.22
C PRO A 212 -4.23 -16.96 11.82
N GLN A 213 -5.16 -16.86 12.78
CA GLN A 213 -6.58 -16.94 12.47
C GLN A 213 -6.99 -15.73 11.63
N VAL A 214 -7.69 -15.98 10.53
CA VAL A 214 -8.23 -14.92 9.65
C VAL A 214 -9.44 -14.27 10.31
N LEU A 215 -9.50 -12.95 10.30
CA LEU A 215 -10.63 -12.17 10.78
C LEU A 215 -11.02 -11.10 9.76
N PRO A 216 -12.29 -10.99 9.35
CA PRO A 216 -12.76 -9.87 8.53
C PRO A 216 -12.88 -8.58 9.37
N ALA A 217 -12.92 -7.43 8.72
CA ALA A 217 -13.17 -6.13 9.36
C ALA A 217 -14.39 -6.17 10.27
N GLY A 218 -14.32 -5.48 11.41
CA GLY A 218 -15.38 -5.45 12.41
C GLY A 218 -15.38 -6.63 13.39
N ALA A 219 -14.65 -7.73 13.13
CA ALA A 219 -14.56 -8.86 14.03
C ALA A 219 -13.83 -8.51 15.35
N ASP A 220 -14.08 -9.31 16.39
CA ASP A 220 -13.39 -9.17 17.67
C ASP A 220 -11.98 -9.74 17.61
N ALA A 221 -10.97 -8.86 17.74
CA ALA A 221 -9.57 -9.24 17.74
C ALA A 221 -8.93 -9.28 19.15
N GLY A 222 -9.72 -9.16 20.20
CA GLY A 222 -9.29 -9.17 21.60
C GLY A 222 -9.16 -7.79 22.21
N VAL A 223 -8.46 -7.72 23.33
CA VAL A 223 -8.30 -6.49 24.12
C VAL A 223 -6.85 -6.25 24.50
N LEU A 224 -6.51 -5.00 24.76
CA LEU A 224 -5.21 -4.60 25.29
C LEU A 224 -4.98 -5.28 26.65
N THR A 225 -3.93 -6.08 26.74
CA THR A 225 -3.58 -6.77 27.98
C THR A 225 -2.73 -5.87 28.90
N GLU A 226 -2.54 -6.24 30.16
CA GLU A 226 -1.63 -5.53 31.07
C GLU A 226 -0.19 -5.48 30.53
N LYS A 227 0.28 -6.57 29.86
CA LYS A 227 1.59 -6.59 29.19
C LYS A 227 1.62 -5.65 27.99
N GLY A 228 0.54 -5.70 27.19
CA GLY A 228 0.37 -4.83 26.03
C GLY A 228 0.32 -3.36 26.43
N THR A 229 -0.36 -3.02 27.52
CA THR A 229 -0.41 -1.65 28.05
C THR A 229 1.00 -1.15 28.38
N LYS A 230 1.78 -1.94 29.13
CA LYS A 230 3.17 -1.58 29.48
C LYS A 230 4.09 -1.47 28.27
N LEU A 231 3.81 -2.26 27.22
CA LEU A 231 4.55 -2.18 25.96
C LEU A 231 4.18 -0.91 25.19
N LEU A 232 2.91 -0.55 25.10
CA LEU A 232 2.44 0.61 24.32
C LEU A 232 2.69 1.92 25.07
N ASP A 233 2.33 1.98 26.36
CA ASP A 233 2.45 3.15 27.22
C ASP A 233 3.25 2.84 28.52
N PRO A 234 4.58 2.94 28.50
CA PRO A 234 5.40 2.74 29.69
C PRO A 234 5.13 3.75 30.82
N SER A 235 4.45 4.88 30.55
CA SER A 235 4.08 5.86 31.58
C SER A 235 3.03 5.32 32.57
N GLY A 236 2.22 4.32 32.13
CA GLY A 236 1.20 3.67 32.95
C GLY A 236 -0.13 4.41 33.04
N ASP A 237 -0.35 5.47 32.26
CA ASP A 237 -1.65 6.18 32.23
C ASP A 237 -2.70 5.39 31.46
N LEU A 238 -2.33 4.75 30.33
CA LEU A 238 -3.24 3.97 29.52
C LEU A 238 -3.71 2.71 30.28
N GLN A 239 -5.00 2.41 30.23
CA GLN A 239 -5.58 1.29 30.95
C GLN A 239 -5.73 0.04 30.06
N PRO A 240 -5.62 -1.18 30.61
CA PRO A 240 -5.92 -2.41 29.88
C PRO A 240 -7.41 -2.57 29.61
N GLY A 241 -7.75 -3.52 28.73
CA GLY A 241 -9.15 -3.85 28.39
C GLY A 241 -9.71 -3.10 27.18
N ILE A 242 -8.95 -2.23 26.56
CA ILE A 242 -9.37 -1.52 25.32
C ILE A 242 -9.52 -2.53 24.19
N PRO A 243 -10.67 -2.56 23.49
CA PRO A 243 -10.88 -3.47 22.35
C PRO A 243 -9.95 -3.20 21.19
N PHE A 244 -9.64 -4.26 20.42
CA PHE A 244 -8.91 -4.18 19.15
C PHE A 244 -9.79 -4.61 17.98
N CYS A 245 -9.63 -3.95 16.84
CA CYS A 245 -10.04 -4.49 15.55
C CYS A 245 -8.95 -5.42 14.97
N PRO A 246 -9.27 -6.26 13.96
CA PRO A 246 -8.27 -7.08 13.29
C PRO A 246 -7.11 -6.23 12.75
N PRO A 247 -5.85 -6.63 12.99
CA PRO A 247 -4.70 -5.92 12.45
C PRO A 247 -4.61 -6.11 10.94
N GLU A 248 -4.23 -5.09 10.19
CA GLU A 248 -4.28 -5.07 8.73
C GLU A 248 -2.95 -4.69 8.07
N GLY A 249 -2.84 -4.98 6.77
CA GLY A 249 -1.79 -4.47 5.91
C GLY A 249 -2.04 -3.04 5.44
N ASP A 250 -0.98 -2.33 5.07
CA ASP A 250 -1.05 -0.95 4.58
C ASP A 250 -1.86 -0.80 3.29
N ALA A 251 -1.94 -1.83 2.45
CA ALA A 251 -2.79 -1.85 1.27
C ALA A 251 -4.29 -1.76 1.63
N GLY A 252 -4.77 -2.59 2.55
CA GLY A 252 -6.17 -2.59 3.00
C GLY A 252 -6.56 -1.30 3.72
N THR A 253 -5.66 -0.77 4.57
CA THR A 253 -5.90 0.51 5.24
C THR A 253 -5.86 1.68 4.26
N GLY A 254 -5.02 1.63 3.23
CA GLY A 254 -5.01 2.61 2.14
C GLY A 254 -6.32 2.64 1.37
N MET A 255 -6.91 1.48 1.07
CA MET A 255 -8.23 1.37 0.44
C MET A 255 -9.33 1.95 1.34
N THR A 256 -9.27 1.68 2.64
CA THR A 256 -10.22 2.21 3.63
C THR A 256 -10.11 3.74 3.72
N ALA A 257 -8.90 4.29 3.81
CA ALA A 257 -8.63 5.73 3.89
C ALA A 257 -9.09 6.51 2.66
N THR A 258 -9.20 5.84 1.52
CA THR A 258 -9.61 6.43 0.24
C THR A 258 -11.03 6.06 -0.19
N ASN A 259 -11.81 5.38 0.65
CA ASN A 259 -13.17 4.92 0.33
C ASN A 259 -13.23 4.07 -0.95
N SER A 260 -12.26 3.18 -1.17
CA SER A 260 -12.10 2.41 -2.41
C SER A 260 -12.31 0.90 -2.23
N VAL A 261 -13.12 0.50 -1.24
CA VAL A 261 -13.41 -0.92 -0.93
C VAL A 261 -14.61 -1.50 -1.69
N ARG A 262 -15.33 -0.69 -2.44
CA ARG A 262 -16.51 -1.11 -3.22
C ARG A 262 -16.08 -1.80 -4.52
N VAL A 263 -16.80 -2.85 -4.92
CA VAL A 263 -16.61 -3.54 -6.21
C VAL A 263 -16.62 -2.55 -7.38
N ARG A 264 -15.71 -2.72 -8.33
CA ARG A 264 -15.44 -1.88 -9.51
C ARG A 264 -14.90 -0.50 -9.19
N THR A 265 -14.54 -0.25 -7.94
CA THR A 265 -13.73 0.91 -7.57
C THR A 265 -12.33 0.47 -7.18
N GLY A 266 -11.44 1.43 -7.02
CA GLY A 266 -10.10 1.16 -6.55
C GLY A 266 -9.36 2.44 -6.21
N ASN A 267 -8.16 2.30 -5.68
CA ASN A 267 -7.25 3.40 -5.47
C ASN A 267 -5.97 3.26 -6.28
N VAL A 268 -5.36 4.38 -6.59
CA VAL A 268 -4.02 4.47 -7.17
C VAL A 268 -3.15 5.29 -6.24
N SER A 269 -2.13 4.67 -5.69
CA SER A 269 -1.06 5.34 -4.95
C SER A 269 0.08 5.62 -5.91
N ALA A 270 0.42 6.90 -6.15
CA ALA A 270 1.50 7.27 -7.04
C ALA A 270 2.51 8.19 -6.33
N GLY A 271 3.68 7.62 -6.08
CA GLY A 271 4.84 8.25 -5.44
C GLY A 271 6.13 7.82 -6.12
N THR A 272 7.14 7.37 -5.36
CA THR A 272 8.39 6.79 -5.90
C THR A 272 8.09 5.59 -6.79
N SER A 273 7.21 4.71 -6.34
CA SER A 273 6.55 3.63 -7.08
C SER A 273 5.06 3.97 -7.22
N ASP A 274 4.33 3.22 -8.03
CA ASP A 274 2.87 3.28 -8.05
C ASP A 274 2.24 1.89 -7.99
N PHE A 275 1.02 1.85 -7.50
CA PHE A 275 0.20 0.66 -7.54
C PHE A 275 -1.28 1.02 -7.65
N ALA A 276 -2.04 0.16 -8.31
CA ALA A 276 -3.49 0.21 -8.36
C ALA A 276 -4.08 -1.00 -7.63
N MET A 277 -5.08 -0.75 -6.80
CA MET A 277 -5.86 -1.77 -6.11
C MET A 277 -7.30 -1.68 -6.63
N ILE A 278 -7.75 -2.68 -7.37
CA ILE A 278 -9.09 -2.70 -7.99
C ILE A 278 -9.92 -3.80 -7.36
N VAL A 279 -11.05 -3.44 -6.73
CA VAL A 279 -11.98 -4.43 -6.18
C VAL A 279 -12.75 -5.08 -7.32
N VAL A 280 -12.61 -6.39 -7.45
CA VAL A 280 -13.22 -7.19 -8.52
C VAL A 280 -14.36 -8.05 -7.97
N ASP A 281 -15.25 -8.51 -8.86
CA ASP A 281 -16.41 -9.34 -8.51
C ASP A 281 -16.17 -10.84 -8.76
N LYS A 282 -14.96 -11.20 -9.20
CA LYS A 282 -14.55 -12.59 -9.51
C LYS A 282 -13.07 -12.80 -9.23
N LEU A 283 -12.65 -14.04 -9.07
CA LEU A 283 -11.23 -14.40 -9.16
C LEU A 283 -10.80 -14.33 -10.63
N LEU A 284 -9.56 -13.88 -10.84
CA LEU A 284 -8.97 -13.73 -12.16
C LEU A 284 -8.14 -14.96 -12.54
N GLY A 285 -7.79 -15.06 -13.82
CA GLY A 285 -6.77 -15.99 -14.31
C GLY A 285 -5.41 -15.72 -13.68
N VAL A 286 -4.44 -16.61 -13.93
CA VAL A 286 -3.07 -16.45 -13.45
C VAL A 286 -2.33 -15.46 -14.34
N HIS A 287 -2.03 -14.29 -13.81
CA HIS A 287 -1.20 -13.27 -14.42
C HIS A 287 -0.06 -12.93 -13.46
N ARG A 288 1.18 -12.94 -13.93
CA ARG A 288 2.35 -12.63 -13.08
C ARG A 288 2.43 -11.16 -12.68
N GLU A 289 1.81 -10.30 -13.47
CA GLU A 289 1.74 -8.85 -13.29
C GLU A 289 0.66 -8.43 -12.29
N ILE A 290 -0.20 -9.37 -11.88
CA ILE A 290 -1.36 -9.09 -11.00
C ILE A 290 -1.29 -9.95 -9.75
N ASP A 291 -1.31 -9.31 -8.60
CA ASP A 291 -1.46 -10.00 -7.33
C ASP A 291 -2.93 -9.96 -6.89
N MET A 292 -3.46 -11.12 -6.57
CA MET A 292 -4.81 -11.23 -6.01
C MET A 292 -4.73 -11.18 -4.48
N VAL A 293 -5.23 -10.09 -3.91
CA VAL A 293 -5.37 -9.88 -2.46
C VAL A 293 -6.84 -9.63 -2.11
N THR A 294 -7.16 -9.16 -0.91
CA THR A 294 -8.54 -8.83 -0.52
C THR A 294 -8.64 -7.46 0.13
N THR A 295 -9.86 -6.90 0.11
CA THR A 295 -10.24 -5.79 1.00
C THR A 295 -10.26 -6.27 2.45
N PRO A 296 -10.29 -5.36 3.45
CA PRO A 296 -10.42 -5.74 4.87
C PRO A 296 -11.70 -6.50 5.22
N ASP A 297 -12.73 -6.46 4.39
CA ASP A 297 -13.97 -7.24 4.54
C ASP A 297 -14.01 -8.50 3.65
N GLY A 298 -12.93 -8.78 2.89
CA GLY A 298 -12.71 -10.04 2.18
C GLY A 298 -13.13 -10.06 0.72
N ALA A 299 -13.53 -8.93 0.12
CA ALA A 299 -13.79 -8.86 -1.32
C ALA A 299 -12.47 -9.01 -2.11
N PRO A 300 -12.44 -9.73 -3.25
CA PRO A 300 -11.21 -9.92 -4.01
C PRO A 300 -10.74 -8.61 -4.65
N VAL A 301 -9.43 -8.40 -4.62
CA VAL A 301 -8.76 -7.21 -5.15
C VAL A 301 -7.65 -7.63 -6.09
N ALA A 302 -7.65 -7.07 -7.29
CA ALA A 302 -6.53 -7.18 -8.22
C ALA A 302 -5.56 -6.00 -7.97
N MET A 303 -4.32 -6.31 -7.64
CA MET A 303 -3.27 -5.32 -7.45
C MET A 303 -2.27 -5.37 -8.60
N VAL A 304 -2.06 -4.24 -9.27
CA VAL A 304 -0.96 -3.99 -10.19
C VAL A 304 0.06 -3.13 -9.47
N HIS A 305 1.31 -3.59 -9.37
CA HIS A 305 2.39 -2.86 -8.70
C HIS A 305 3.53 -2.58 -9.67
N CYS A 306 3.95 -1.31 -9.74
CA CYS A 306 5.08 -0.85 -10.56
C CYS A 306 6.15 -0.23 -9.67
N ASN A 307 7.39 -0.59 -9.91
CA ASN A 307 8.52 -0.13 -9.10
C ASN A 307 8.91 1.33 -9.40
N ASN A 308 8.55 1.84 -10.58
CA ASN A 308 9.04 3.10 -11.11
C ASN A 308 7.89 4.05 -11.44
N CYS A 309 7.81 5.20 -10.74
CA CYS A 309 6.80 6.23 -11.01
C CYS A 309 7.43 7.64 -11.03
N THR A 310 7.44 8.40 -9.92
CA THR A 310 7.83 9.81 -9.93
C THR A 310 9.31 10.08 -9.70
N SER A 311 10.13 9.08 -9.44
CA SER A 311 11.55 9.29 -9.07
C SER A 311 12.38 9.97 -10.18
N ASP A 312 12.14 9.61 -11.43
CA ASP A 312 12.81 10.27 -12.58
C ASP A 312 12.29 11.71 -12.77
N ILE A 313 11.00 11.96 -12.53
CA ILE A 313 10.44 13.33 -12.53
C ILE A 313 11.14 14.20 -11.49
N ASN A 314 11.46 13.65 -10.30
CA ASN A 314 12.17 14.38 -9.26
C ASN A 314 13.59 14.78 -9.70
N ALA A 315 14.29 13.92 -10.45
CA ALA A 315 15.61 14.24 -11.01
C ALA A 315 15.53 15.41 -12.01
N TRP A 316 14.55 15.38 -12.91
CA TRP A 316 14.34 16.48 -13.87
C TRP A 316 13.90 17.78 -13.18
N ALA A 317 13.00 17.70 -12.18
CA ALA A 317 12.63 18.88 -11.39
C ALA A 317 13.84 19.47 -10.67
N GLY A 318 14.75 18.64 -10.14
CA GLY A 318 16.03 19.09 -9.57
C GLY A 318 16.88 19.85 -10.57
N LEU A 319 17.02 19.34 -11.81
CA LEU A 319 17.74 20.04 -12.88
C LEU A 319 17.11 21.40 -13.22
N PHE A 320 15.77 21.49 -13.28
CA PHE A 320 15.08 22.77 -13.50
C PHE A 320 15.24 23.73 -12.32
N ALA A 321 15.30 23.23 -11.08
CA ALA A 321 15.61 24.05 -9.89
C ALA A 321 17.02 24.66 -9.98
N GLU A 322 18.03 23.87 -10.36
CA GLU A 322 19.40 24.33 -10.55
C GLU A 322 19.48 25.40 -11.67
N PHE A 323 18.79 25.18 -12.78
CA PHE A 323 18.72 26.18 -13.85
C PHE A 323 18.05 27.49 -13.39
N ALA A 324 16.91 27.38 -12.67
CA ALA A 324 16.21 28.56 -12.14
C ALA A 324 17.12 29.35 -11.17
N ALA A 325 17.83 28.68 -10.28
CA ALA A 325 18.80 29.29 -9.36
C ALA A 325 19.95 29.99 -10.12
N ALA A 326 20.47 29.36 -11.18
CA ALA A 326 21.56 29.90 -11.99
C ALA A 326 21.21 31.22 -12.69
N ILE A 327 19.92 31.45 -13.01
CA ILE A 327 19.43 32.70 -13.61
C ILE A 327 18.83 33.67 -12.56
N GLY A 328 18.94 33.36 -11.27
CA GLY A 328 18.46 34.19 -10.17
C GLY A 328 16.94 34.12 -9.93
N ALA A 329 16.27 33.07 -10.42
CA ALA A 329 14.84 32.80 -10.21
C ALA A 329 14.66 31.61 -9.25
N GLU A 330 15.01 31.79 -7.98
CA GLU A 330 14.80 30.75 -6.97
C GLU A 330 13.30 30.49 -6.76
N LEU A 331 12.90 29.23 -6.88
CA LEU A 331 11.53 28.76 -6.65
C LEU A 331 11.52 27.73 -5.51
N ASP A 332 10.52 27.84 -4.62
CA ASP A 332 10.27 26.74 -3.68
C ASP A 332 9.76 25.48 -4.45
N ALA A 333 9.94 24.32 -3.82
CA ALA A 333 9.63 23.04 -4.46
C ALA A 333 8.14 22.97 -4.92
N ASN A 334 7.19 23.41 -4.11
CA ASN A 334 5.77 23.34 -4.46
C ASN A 334 5.44 24.20 -5.68
N THR A 335 5.99 25.42 -5.75
CA THR A 335 5.83 26.32 -6.88
C THR A 335 6.42 25.71 -8.14
N LEU A 336 7.64 25.14 -8.07
CA LEU A 336 8.29 24.50 -9.20
C LEU A 336 7.49 23.30 -9.72
N TYR A 337 7.11 22.36 -8.85
CA TYR A 337 6.30 21.20 -9.26
C TYR A 337 4.96 21.62 -9.84
N THR A 338 4.26 22.60 -9.23
CA THR A 338 2.99 23.11 -9.74
C THR A 338 3.16 23.70 -11.14
N LEU A 339 4.21 24.48 -11.37
CA LEU A 339 4.51 25.06 -12.68
C LEU A 339 4.76 23.97 -13.73
N LEU A 340 5.67 23.03 -13.45
CA LEU A 340 6.05 21.96 -14.38
C LEU A 340 4.86 21.05 -14.72
N PHE A 341 4.08 20.63 -13.72
CA PHE A 341 2.92 19.76 -13.90
C PHE A 341 1.81 20.45 -14.68
N ARG A 342 1.50 21.72 -14.38
CA ARG A 342 0.48 22.48 -15.16
C ARG A 342 0.92 22.73 -16.58
N THR A 343 2.19 23.06 -16.81
CA THR A 343 2.76 23.23 -18.16
C THR A 343 2.60 21.96 -19.00
N ALA A 344 2.68 20.77 -18.40
CA ALA A 344 2.44 19.51 -19.11
C ALA A 344 1.05 19.40 -19.74
N LEU A 345 0.03 20.06 -19.18
CA LEU A 345 -1.33 20.04 -19.74
C LEU A 345 -1.47 20.89 -21.03
N GLU A 346 -0.50 21.75 -21.32
CA GLU A 346 -0.45 22.58 -22.53
C GLU A 346 0.22 21.82 -23.70
N GLY A 347 0.84 20.66 -23.41
CA GLY A 347 1.51 19.85 -24.42
C GLY A 347 0.53 19.12 -25.35
N ASP A 348 1.06 18.68 -26.50
CA ASP A 348 0.33 17.80 -27.42
C ASP A 348 -0.12 16.54 -26.68
N ALA A 349 -1.32 16.06 -26.93
CA ALA A 349 -1.93 14.97 -26.17
C ALA A 349 -1.10 13.67 -26.20
N ASP A 350 -0.38 13.43 -27.30
CA ASP A 350 0.56 12.30 -27.50
C ASP A 350 2.02 12.65 -27.19
N CYS A 351 2.28 13.77 -26.51
CA CYS A 351 3.63 14.28 -26.20
C CYS A 351 4.46 14.74 -27.42
N GLY A 352 3.83 15.01 -28.56
CA GLY A 352 4.51 15.53 -29.76
C GLY A 352 5.60 14.61 -30.30
N GLY A 353 5.47 13.29 -30.14
CA GLY A 353 6.44 12.29 -30.62
C GLY A 353 7.62 12.02 -29.67
N LEU A 354 7.62 12.59 -28.47
CA LEU A 354 8.63 12.31 -27.45
C LEU A 354 8.36 10.96 -26.76
N LEU A 355 9.41 10.35 -26.18
CA LEU A 355 9.36 9.10 -25.44
C LEU A 355 10.31 9.17 -24.25
N SER A 356 9.91 8.63 -23.11
CA SER A 356 10.76 8.44 -21.95
C SER A 356 10.45 7.11 -21.26
N TYR A 357 11.48 6.45 -20.76
CA TYR A 357 11.39 5.38 -19.75
C TYR A 357 11.94 5.94 -18.44
N ASN A 358 11.18 5.81 -17.38
CA ASN A 358 11.50 6.34 -16.05
C ASN A 358 12.08 5.25 -15.12
N TYR A 359 12.62 4.16 -15.67
CA TYR A 359 13.05 3.00 -14.91
C TYR A 359 14.41 3.24 -14.23
N LEU A 360 14.37 3.37 -12.91
CA LEU A 360 15.55 3.41 -12.04
C LEU A 360 15.87 2.03 -11.44
N SER A 361 14.94 1.09 -11.56
CA SER A 361 15.05 -0.29 -11.10
C SER A 361 14.35 -1.22 -12.07
N GLY A 362 14.46 -2.53 -11.87
CA GLY A 362 13.72 -3.52 -12.63
C GLY A 362 12.20 -3.32 -12.51
N GLU A 363 11.46 -3.80 -13.51
CA GLU A 363 10.01 -3.61 -13.62
C GLU A 363 9.32 -4.89 -14.05
N GLY A 364 8.60 -5.51 -13.09
CA GLY A 364 7.96 -6.81 -13.29
C GLY A 364 6.86 -6.82 -14.36
N VAL A 365 6.10 -5.72 -14.48
CA VAL A 365 5.02 -5.59 -15.47
C VAL A 365 5.55 -5.61 -16.92
N THR A 366 6.79 -5.22 -17.13
CA THR A 366 7.43 -5.21 -18.45
C THR A 366 8.56 -6.23 -18.59
N ASP A 367 8.70 -7.15 -17.63
CA ASP A 367 9.71 -8.24 -17.62
C ASP A 367 11.14 -7.73 -17.78
N LEU A 368 11.50 -6.71 -16.99
CA LEU A 368 12.84 -6.13 -16.94
C LEU A 368 13.45 -6.25 -15.55
N ASP A 369 14.60 -6.93 -15.45
CA ASP A 369 15.31 -7.14 -14.17
C ASP A 369 16.05 -5.89 -13.66
N ALA A 370 16.34 -4.94 -14.54
CA ALA A 370 17.03 -3.69 -14.25
C ALA A 370 16.41 -2.54 -15.04
N GLY A 371 16.70 -1.30 -14.66
CA GLY A 371 16.23 -0.10 -15.36
C GLY A 371 17.37 0.88 -15.67
N ARG A 372 17.20 1.64 -16.73
CA ARG A 372 18.03 2.80 -17.10
C ARG A 372 17.11 3.89 -17.62
N PRO A 373 17.03 5.07 -17.00
CA PRO A 373 16.21 6.15 -17.53
C PRO A 373 16.66 6.54 -18.94
N VAL A 374 15.74 6.43 -19.89
CA VAL A 374 16.01 6.76 -21.31
C VAL A 374 15.04 7.83 -21.79
N PHE A 375 15.57 8.89 -22.38
CA PHE A 375 14.78 9.88 -23.11
C PHE A 375 15.14 9.83 -24.59
N ALA A 376 14.15 9.61 -25.46
CA ALA A 376 14.35 9.47 -26.90
C ALA A 376 13.36 10.33 -27.70
N ARG A 377 13.77 10.75 -28.88
CA ARG A 377 12.92 11.48 -29.82
C ARG A 377 13.36 11.27 -31.25
N THR A 378 12.43 11.40 -32.18
CA THR A 378 12.72 11.50 -33.60
C THR A 378 13.15 12.93 -33.98
N PRO A 379 13.85 13.14 -35.13
CA PRO A 379 14.27 14.48 -35.53
C PRO A 379 13.13 15.48 -35.74
N ASP A 380 11.93 15.02 -36.07
CA ASP A 380 10.71 15.78 -36.31
C ASP A 380 9.82 15.94 -35.06
N ALA A 381 10.20 15.34 -33.93
CA ALA A 381 9.43 15.46 -32.68
C ALA A 381 9.44 16.90 -32.15
N LYS A 382 8.32 17.32 -31.57
CA LYS A 382 8.14 18.68 -31.02
C LYS A 382 8.70 18.76 -29.58
N LEU A 383 9.96 19.13 -29.46
CA LEU A 383 10.62 19.31 -28.16
C LEU A 383 10.27 20.69 -27.57
N THR A 384 9.27 20.73 -26.70
CA THR A 384 8.89 21.88 -25.89
C THR A 384 8.87 21.50 -24.42
N LEU A 385 8.92 22.45 -23.49
CA LEU A 385 8.80 22.15 -22.05
C LEU A 385 7.48 21.43 -21.73
N ALA A 386 6.40 21.85 -22.37
CA ALA A 386 5.08 21.23 -22.19
C ALA A 386 5.06 19.75 -22.62
N ASN A 387 5.54 19.45 -23.82
CA ASN A 387 5.64 18.08 -24.31
C ASN A 387 6.63 17.23 -23.50
N PHE A 388 7.78 17.82 -23.11
CA PHE A 388 8.76 17.16 -22.28
C PHE A 388 8.16 16.73 -20.92
N MET A 389 7.56 17.66 -20.20
CA MET A 389 6.95 17.34 -18.91
C MET A 389 5.77 16.38 -19.04
N ARG A 390 4.93 16.53 -20.07
CA ARG A 390 3.84 15.59 -20.34
C ARG A 390 4.37 14.19 -20.60
N THR A 391 5.48 14.03 -21.35
CA THR A 391 6.12 12.75 -21.60
C THR A 391 6.51 12.05 -20.30
N HIS A 392 7.15 12.75 -19.37
CA HIS A 392 7.54 12.15 -18.08
C HIS A 392 6.33 11.81 -17.21
N LEU A 393 5.27 12.62 -17.22
CA LEU A 393 4.05 12.31 -16.49
C LEU A 393 3.28 11.11 -17.08
N LEU A 394 3.23 10.97 -18.42
CA LEU A 394 2.63 9.79 -19.04
C LEU A 394 3.48 8.55 -18.84
N SER A 395 4.82 8.66 -18.90
CA SER A 395 5.73 7.55 -18.60
C SER A 395 5.54 7.01 -17.18
N ALA A 396 5.32 7.89 -16.21
CA ALA A 396 5.06 7.49 -14.82
C ALA A 396 3.81 6.61 -14.65
N LEU A 397 2.85 6.71 -15.59
CA LEU A 397 1.61 5.92 -15.58
C LEU A 397 1.60 4.79 -16.62
N ALA A 398 2.57 4.76 -17.55
CA ALA A 398 2.54 3.86 -18.68
C ALA A 398 2.59 2.38 -18.26
N THR A 399 3.47 2.05 -17.34
CA THR A 399 3.61 0.67 -16.83
C THR A 399 2.37 0.23 -16.07
N LEU A 400 1.83 1.11 -15.21
CA LEU A 400 0.57 0.85 -14.50
C LEU A 400 -0.57 0.59 -15.48
N LYS A 401 -0.65 1.37 -16.56
CA LYS A 401 -1.66 1.17 -17.61
C LYS A 401 -1.50 -0.18 -18.32
N ILE A 402 -0.27 -0.62 -18.60
CA ILE A 402 -0.01 -1.94 -19.19
C ILE A 402 -0.59 -3.05 -18.30
N GLY A 403 -0.34 -3.00 -16.99
CA GLY A 403 -0.92 -3.96 -16.06
C GLY A 403 -2.44 -3.86 -15.93
N LEU A 404 -3.00 -2.64 -15.93
CA LEU A 404 -4.47 -2.45 -15.90
C LEU A 404 -5.16 -2.89 -17.20
N ASP A 405 -4.47 -2.89 -18.33
CA ASP A 405 -5.00 -3.43 -19.59
C ASP A 405 -5.24 -4.93 -19.54
N ILE A 406 -4.50 -5.69 -18.76
CA ILE A 406 -4.78 -7.11 -18.49
C ILE A 406 -6.15 -7.22 -17.81
N LEU A 407 -6.42 -6.38 -16.78
CA LEU A 407 -7.72 -6.40 -16.08
C LEU A 407 -8.88 -6.03 -17.00
N THR A 408 -8.75 -4.95 -17.76
CA THR A 408 -9.87 -4.42 -18.55
C THR A 408 -10.02 -5.12 -19.90
N GLY A 409 -8.93 -5.54 -20.54
CA GLY A 409 -8.90 -6.17 -21.86
C GLY A 409 -9.07 -7.68 -21.81
N GLU A 410 -8.24 -8.39 -21.05
CA GLU A 410 -8.23 -9.85 -21.01
C GLU A 410 -9.26 -10.38 -20.01
N GLU A 411 -9.29 -9.82 -18.80
CA GLU A 411 -10.19 -10.26 -17.74
C GLU A 411 -11.57 -9.58 -17.77
N HIS A 412 -11.76 -8.57 -18.61
CA HIS A 412 -13.02 -7.84 -18.79
C HIS A 412 -13.56 -7.24 -17.47
N VAL A 413 -12.66 -6.79 -16.60
CA VAL A 413 -13.01 -6.09 -15.36
C VAL A 413 -13.48 -4.69 -15.69
N ALA A 414 -14.66 -4.30 -15.20
CA ALA A 414 -15.14 -2.94 -15.30
C ALA A 414 -14.58 -2.09 -14.16
N ILE A 415 -14.02 -0.92 -14.47
CA ILE A 415 -13.59 0.08 -13.50
C ILE A 415 -14.54 1.27 -13.59
N GLU A 416 -15.33 1.49 -12.54
CA GLU A 416 -16.32 2.58 -12.51
C GLU A 416 -15.71 3.89 -12.00
N LYS A 417 -14.74 3.81 -11.07
CA LYS A 417 -14.11 4.97 -10.44
C LYS A 417 -12.81 4.59 -9.75
N LEU A 418 -11.82 5.49 -9.84
CA LEU A 418 -10.57 5.39 -9.09
C LEU A 418 -10.39 6.57 -8.12
N TYR A 419 -9.67 6.31 -7.04
CA TYR A 419 -9.25 7.33 -6.08
C TYR A 419 -7.74 7.48 -6.11
N GLY A 420 -7.26 8.67 -6.48
CA GLY A 420 -5.83 8.98 -6.56
C GLY A 420 -5.30 9.56 -5.25
N HIS A 421 -4.12 9.09 -4.83
CA HIS A 421 -3.38 9.68 -3.71
C HIS A 421 -1.86 9.58 -3.94
N GLY A 422 -1.09 10.28 -3.09
CA GLY A 422 0.37 10.35 -3.24
C GLY A 422 0.87 11.60 -3.95
N GLY A 423 2.18 11.68 -4.14
CA GLY A 423 2.86 12.89 -4.66
C GLY A 423 2.39 13.34 -6.03
N PHE A 424 2.08 12.40 -6.90
CA PHE A 424 1.63 12.63 -8.27
C PHE A 424 0.31 13.43 -8.34
N PHE A 425 -0.53 13.31 -7.33
CA PHE A 425 -1.84 13.99 -7.26
C PHE A 425 -1.84 15.30 -6.49
N LYS A 426 -0.70 15.77 -5.98
CA LYS A 426 -0.62 17.02 -5.20
C LYS A 426 -0.93 18.26 -6.02
N THR A 427 -0.55 18.28 -7.30
CA THR A 427 -0.95 19.39 -8.20
C THR A 427 -2.39 19.16 -8.66
N PRO A 428 -3.34 20.01 -8.25
CA PRO A 428 -4.76 19.83 -8.57
C PRO A 428 -5.00 19.64 -10.07
N GLU A 429 -5.89 18.69 -10.41
CA GLU A 429 -6.37 18.36 -11.75
C GLU A 429 -5.37 17.55 -12.61
N VAL A 430 -4.06 17.76 -12.48
CA VAL A 430 -3.08 17.19 -13.43
C VAL A 430 -3.04 15.67 -13.33
N GLY A 431 -2.69 15.12 -12.16
CA GLY A 431 -2.61 13.66 -11.97
C GLY A 431 -3.94 12.96 -12.27
N GLN A 432 -5.05 13.55 -11.83
CA GLN A 432 -6.40 13.01 -12.07
C GLN A 432 -6.72 12.92 -13.57
N ARG A 433 -6.47 14.00 -14.31
CA ARG A 433 -6.75 14.06 -15.75
C ARG A 433 -5.91 13.04 -16.52
N LEU A 434 -4.62 12.94 -16.20
CA LEU A 434 -3.72 12.01 -16.89
C LEU A 434 -4.02 10.54 -16.54
N LEU A 435 -4.29 10.21 -15.28
CA LEU A 435 -4.70 8.87 -14.89
C LEU A 435 -6.07 8.51 -15.51
N SER A 436 -7.03 9.44 -15.51
CA SER A 436 -8.31 9.22 -16.17
C SER A 436 -8.16 8.99 -17.68
N ALA A 437 -7.22 9.68 -18.33
CA ALA A 437 -6.89 9.43 -19.73
C ALA A 437 -6.32 8.03 -19.95
N ALA A 438 -5.46 7.57 -19.04
CA ALA A 438 -4.88 6.23 -19.10
C ALA A 438 -5.93 5.12 -18.95
N VAL A 439 -6.84 5.24 -17.97
CA VAL A 439 -7.74 4.14 -17.58
C VAL A 439 -9.15 4.25 -18.18
N GLY A 440 -9.52 5.39 -18.73
CA GLY A 440 -10.87 5.62 -19.28
C GLY A 440 -11.98 5.79 -18.23
N ALA A 441 -11.64 5.83 -16.95
CA ALA A 441 -12.57 5.96 -15.83
C ALA A 441 -12.39 7.27 -15.07
N PRO A 442 -13.43 7.78 -14.36
CA PRO A 442 -13.32 8.96 -13.50
C PRO A 442 -12.30 8.76 -12.38
N VAL A 443 -11.52 9.80 -12.09
CA VAL A 443 -10.54 9.79 -10.99
C VAL A 443 -10.90 10.87 -9.98
N SER A 444 -11.02 10.46 -8.70
CA SER A 444 -11.28 11.36 -7.57
C SER A 444 -10.03 11.54 -6.71
N VAL A 445 -9.86 12.75 -6.20
CA VAL A 445 -8.92 13.02 -5.11
C VAL A 445 -9.72 13.63 -3.96
N MET A 446 -9.58 13.04 -2.77
CA MET A 446 -10.27 13.47 -1.56
C MET A 446 -9.39 14.43 -0.76
N GLU A 447 -9.99 15.35 0.00
CA GLU A 447 -9.21 16.25 0.88
C GLU A 447 -8.48 15.50 1.99
N THR A 448 -8.95 14.30 2.35
CA THR A 448 -8.32 13.38 3.33
C THR A 448 -7.23 12.49 2.72
N ALA A 449 -6.95 12.60 1.41
CA ALA A 449 -5.98 11.74 0.72
C ALA A 449 -4.54 11.80 1.27
N GLY A 450 -4.24 12.80 2.10
CA GLY A 450 -2.94 12.97 2.79
C GLY A 450 -2.81 12.26 4.13
N GLU A 451 -3.90 11.80 4.73
CA GLU A 451 -3.91 11.21 6.09
C GLU A 451 -3.26 9.80 6.12
N GLY A 452 -3.41 9.03 5.05
CA GLY A 452 -2.71 7.76 4.84
C GLY A 452 -3.21 6.59 5.67
N GLY A 453 -2.36 5.55 5.78
CA GLY A 453 -2.71 4.28 6.41
C GLY A 453 -3.14 4.32 7.87
N PRO A 454 -2.54 5.12 8.77
CA PRO A 454 -3.01 5.19 10.16
C PRO A 454 -4.45 5.71 10.27
N TYR A 455 -4.88 6.62 9.38
CA TYR A 455 -6.26 7.06 9.30
C TYR A 455 -7.18 5.92 8.86
N GLY A 456 -6.83 5.18 7.80
CA GLY A 456 -7.60 4.01 7.37
C GLY A 456 -7.69 2.93 8.47
N MET A 457 -6.60 2.72 9.24
CA MET A 457 -6.62 1.81 10.37
C MET A 457 -7.54 2.30 11.51
N ALA A 458 -7.54 3.60 11.78
CA ALA A 458 -8.46 4.19 12.75
C ALA A 458 -9.94 4.06 12.29
N LEU A 459 -10.21 4.16 10.99
CA LEU A 459 -11.57 3.93 10.44
C LEU A 459 -12.01 2.46 10.58
N LEU A 460 -11.09 1.49 10.41
CA LEU A 460 -11.39 0.08 10.71
C LEU A 460 -11.63 -0.14 12.22
N ALA A 461 -10.92 0.58 13.08
CA ALA A 461 -11.18 0.59 14.52
C ALA A 461 -12.54 1.21 14.85
N ALA A 462 -12.95 2.29 14.16
CA ALA A 462 -14.27 2.88 14.28
C ALA A 462 -15.37 1.90 13.83
N TYR A 463 -15.16 1.24 12.69
CA TYR A 463 -16.08 0.21 12.19
C TYR A 463 -16.26 -0.96 13.18
N ARG A 464 -15.21 -1.35 13.90
CA ARG A 464 -15.28 -2.35 14.98
C ARG A 464 -16.00 -1.81 16.21
N LEU A 465 -15.84 -0.52 16.55
CA LEU A 465 -16.47 0.12 17.71
C LEU A 465 -17.98 0.18 17.54
N ASP A 466 -18.44 0.72 16.42
CA ASP A 466 -19.86 0.75 16.03
C ASP A 466 -20.02 0.89 14.52
N ASN A 467 -20.40 -0.18 13.85
CA ASN A 467 -20.67 -0.19 12.41
C ASN A 467 -22.13 0.17 12.06
N HIS A 468 -22.96 0.49 13.05
CA HIS A 468 -24.37 0.80 12.85
C HIS A 468 -25.15 -0.27 12.07
N GLY A 469 -24.71 -1.54 12.11
CA GLY A 469 -25.29 -2.65 11.36
C GLY A 469 -25.08 -2.62 9.84
N LYS A 470 -24.10 -1.83 9.37
CA LYS A 470 -23.75 -1.66 7.95
C LYS A 470 -22.55 -2.54 7.58
N ASP A 471 -22.44 -2.89 6.28
CA ASP A 471 -21.19 -3.38 5.73
C ASP A 471 -20.15 -2.27 5.65
N LEU A 472 -18.86 -2.64 5.45
CA LEU A 472 -17.76 -1.69 5.47
C LEU A 472 -17.92 -0.59 4.41
N ALA A 473 -18.30 -0.95 3.18
CA ALA A 473 -18.44 0.02 2.10
C ALA A 473 -19.57 1.02 2.37
N VAL A 474 -20.70 0.56 2.89
CA VAL A 474 -21.83 1.42 3.25
C VAL A 474 -21.48 2.30 4.45
N PHE A 475 -20.79 1.76 5.47
CA PHE A 475 -20.32 2.54 6.62
C PHE A 475 -19.40 3.69 6.17
N LEU A 476 -18.41 3.40 5.34
CA LEU A 476 -17.52 4.44 4.82
C LEU A 476 -18.26 5.52 4.03
N ASP A 477 -19.16 5.13 3.13
CA ASP A 477 -19.92 6.08 2.29
C ASP A 477 -20.87 6.97 3.10
N THR A 478 -21.56 6.41 4.10
CA THR A 478 -22.71 7.08 4.74
C THR A 478 -22.40 7.67 6.11
N GLU A 479 -21.34 7.20 6.78
CA GLU A 479 -20.91 7.74 8.08
C GLU A 479 -19.63 8.57 7.95
N VAL A 480 -18.59 7.99 7.35
CA VAL A 480 -17.26 8.61 7.35
C VAL A 480 -17.12 9.69 6.27
N PHE A 481 -17.39 9.34 5.01
CA PHE A 481 -17.06 10.20 3.87
C PHE A 481 -18.25 11.01 3.35
N VAL A 482 -19.40 10.97 4.01
CA VAL A 482 -20.63 11.68 3.58
C VAL A 482 -20.42 13.18 3.40
N ASN A 483 -19.58 13.81 4.23
CA ASN A 483 -19.28 15.24 4.20
C ASN A 483 -17.88 15.58 3.67
N VAL A 484 -17.08 14.57 3.32
CA VAL A 484 -15.70 14.78 2.83
C VAL A 484 -15.73 15.26 1.38
N LYS A 485 -15.11 16.40 1.13
CA LYS A 485 -15.03 16.95 -0.23
C LYS A 485 -14.09 16.12 -1.08
N SER A 486 -14.53 15.86 -2.30
CA SER A 486 -13.73 15.22 -3.34
C SER A 486 -13.87 15.94 -4.65
N VAL A 487 -12.78 16.02 -5.40
CA VAL A 487 -12.79 16.51 -6.78
C VAL A 487 -12.69 15.31 -7.69
N THR A 488 -13.66 15.13 -8.58
CA THR A 488 -13.69 14.04 -9.57
C THR A 488 -13.52 14.61 -10.96
N LEU A 489 -12.57 14.06 -11.71
CA LEU A 489 -12.31 14.46 -13.10
C LEU A 489 -12.42 13.24 -14.02
N GLN A 490 -13.00 13.49 -15.21
CA GLN A 490 -12.99 12.59 -16.35
C GLN A 490 -12.18 13.22 -17.46
N ALA A 491 -11.22 12.48 -18.03
CA ALA A 491 -10.44 12.95 -19.17
C ALA A 491 -11.33 13.15 -20.42
N ASN A 492 -10.97 14.09 -21.25
CA ASN A 492 -11.60 14.27 -22.55
C ASN A 492 -11.08 13.24 -23.59
N ALA A 493 -11.80 13.08 -24.68
CA ALA A 493 -11.44 12.13 -25.73
C ALA A 493 -10.05 12.37 -26.36
N ALA A 494 -9.60 13.62 -26.46
CA ALA A 494 -8.30 13.94 -27.00
C ALA A 494 -7.16 13.47 -26.10
N ASP A 495 -7.30 13.62 -24.78
CA ASP A 495 -6.31 13.11 -23.80
C ASP A 495 -6.26 11.58 -23.83
N CYS A 496 -7.41 10.89 -23.90
CA CYS A 496 -7.47 9.44 -23.98
C CYS A 496 -6.77 8.93 -25.25
N THR A 497 -7.14 9.46 -26.42
CA THR A 497 -6.52 9.10 -27.71
C THR A 497 -5.03 9.42 -27.72
N GLY A 498 -4.63 10.54 -27.11
CA GLY A 498 -3.23 10.93 -27.00
C GLY A 498 -2.43 9.99 -26.10
N PHE A 499 -3.01 9.55 -24.97
CA PHE A 499 -2.40 8.57 -24.09
C PHE A 499 -2.23 7.23 -24.81
N ASP A 500 -3.24 6.75 -25.52
CA ASP A 500 -3.18 5.50 -26.29
C ASP A 500 -2.06 5.55 -27.36
N ALA A 501 -1.95 6.67 -28.08
CA ALA A 501 -0.88 6.88 -29.07
C ALA A 501 0.51 6.91 -28.43
N PHE A 502 0.64 7.55 -27.26
CA PHE A 502 1.88 7.52 -26.48
C PHE A 502 2.21 6.11 -26.00
N LEU A 503 1.25 5.39 -25.43
CA LEU A 503 1.41 4.02 -24.90
C LEU A 503 1.81 3.04 -26.01
N ALA A 504 1.20 3.12 -27.17
CA ALA A 504 1.58 2.29 -28.32
C ALA A 504 3.04 2.51 -28.73
N ARG A 505 3.53 3.76 -28.72
CA ARG A 505 4.93 4.11 -28.96
C ARG A 505 5.83 3.59 -27.84
N TYR A 506 5.41 3.74 -26.59
CA TYR A 506 6.11 3.26 -25.41
C TYR A 506 6.33 1.74 -25.46
N GLN A 507 5.27 0.96 -25.67
CA GLN A 507 5.34 -0.50 -25.77
C GLN A 507 6.21 -0.96 -26.95
N LYS A 508 6.07 -0.33 -28.12
CA LYS A 508 6.86 -0.65 -29.32
C LYS A 508 8.36 -0.43 -29.11
N ALA A 509 8.73 0.54 -28.32
CA ALA A 509 10.12 0.95 -28.10
C ALA A 509 10.73 0.37 -26.80
N LEU A 510 10.05 -0.51 -26.04
CA LEU A 510 10.60 -1.21 -24.88
C LEU A 510 11.97 -1.88 -25.12
N PRO A 511 12.28 -2.41 -26.33
CA PRO A 511 13.62 -2.92 -26.63
C PRO A 511 14.75 -1.89 -26.45
N LEU A 512 14.48 -0.58 -26.52
CA LEU A 512 15.48 0.47 -26.22
C LEU A 512 15.89 0.42 -24.75
N GLU A 513 14.90 0.30 -23.85
CA GLU A 513 15.14 0.20 -22.40
C GLU A 513 15.91 -1.08 -22.07
N LYS A 514 15.50 -2.21 -22.66
CA LYS A 514 16.21 -3.48 -22.50
C LYS A 514 17.68 -3.36 -22.96
N THR A 515 17.91 -2.79 -24.14
CA THR A 515 19.28 -2.58 -24.64
C THR A 515 20.07 -1.65 -23.73
N ALA A 516 19.43 -0.58 -23.19
CA ALA A 516 20.11 0.32 -22.27
C ALA A 516 20.59 -0.41 -21.00
N THR A 517 19.81 -1.35 -20.47
CA THR A 517 20.23 -2.15 -19.29
C THR A 517 21.38 -3.11 -19.59
N GLU A 518 21.56 -3.51 -20.86
CA GLU A 518 22.63 -4.41 -21.28
C GLU A 518 23.96 -3.67 -21.56
N VAL A 519 23.90 -2.38 -21.91
CA VAL A 519 25.11 -1.62 -22.39
C VAL A 519 25.55 -0.51 -21.44
N LEU A 520 24.71 -0.09 -20.48
CA LEU A 520 25.01 0.93 -19.47
C LEU A 520 24.99 0.33 -18.04
#